data_a3fa12b1b40a923968975693da68d679
#
_entry.id   a3fa12b1b40a923968975693da68d679
#
_cell.length_a   1.000
_cell.length_b   1.000
_cell.length_c   1.000
_cell.angle_alpha   90.00
_cell.angle_beta   90.00
_cell.angle_gamma   90.00
#
_symmetry.space_group_name_H-M   'P 1'
#
loop_
_entity.id
_entity.type
_entity.pdbx_description
1 polymer ?
#
loop_
_entity_poly.entity_id
_entity_poly.type
_entity_poly.pdbx_seq_one_letter_code
_entity_poly.pdbx_strand_id
1 'polypeptide(L)'
;RSVSRGLGDVYKRQLLDMLPEAIAKGRRVLLFSAFTSMLKILRRELDDAGYETMYLDGDTPAQRRVEMAEQFNAGQGQIFLISLKAGGTGLNLTGADMVIHYDPWWNPAAEDQATDRAYRIGQTRKVEVIRLVTHASIEEQVVALGQRKKALFDQLIKPGESMVGGLSPQEIMSLFQ
;
A
#
# COMPACT_ATOMS: atom_id res chain seq x y z
N ARG A 1 14.22 30.30 11.61
CA ARG A 1 13.41 29.19 12.12
C ARG A 1 13.82 27.91 11.39
N SER A 2 14.57 27.06 12.05
CA SER A 2 14.79 25.70 11.62
C SER A 2 13.44 24.97 11.70
N VAL A 3 12.76 24.83 10.57
CA VAL A 3 11.61 23.94 10.46
C VAL A 3 12.18 22.53 10.46
N SER A 4 11.97 21.81 11.55
CA SER A 4 12.16 20.35 11.60
C SER A 4 11.34 19.75 10.45
N ARG A 5 11.99 19.40 9.37
CA ARG A 5 11.35 18.68 8.26
C ARG A 5 11.05 17.28 8.78
N GLY A 6 9.80 17.05 9.16
CA GLY A 6 9.35 15.75 9.64
C GLY A 6 9.51 14.66 8.57
N LEU A 7 9.58 13.40 8.99
CA LEU A 7 9.65 12.22 8.11
C LEU A 7 8.58 12.25 6.99
N GLY A 8 7.38 12.76 7.28
CA GLY A 8 6.31 12.93 6.30
C GLY A 8 6.67 13.81 5.11
N ASP A 9 7.54 14.81 5.29
CA ASP A 9 7.99 15.69 4.19
C ASP A 9 8.95 14.98 3.24
N VAL A 10 9.72 13.99 3.71
CA VAL A 10 10.65 13.20 2.88
C VAL A 10 9.85 12.29 1.94
N TYR A 11 8.89 11.54 2.46
CA TYR A 11 8.03 10.67 1.66
C TYR A 11 7.20 11.44 0.65
N LYS A 12 6.66 12.58 1.09
CA LYS A 12 5.90 13.46 0.21
C LYS A 12 6.73 13.96 -0.96
N ARG A 13 7.96 14.37 -0.71
CA ARG A 13 8.87 14.81 -1.77
C ARG A 13 9.19 13.68 -2.74
N GLN A 14 9.54 12.48 -2.24
CA GLN A 14 9.78 11.31 -3.07
C GLN A 14 8.57 10.97 -3.95
N LEU A 15 7.36 11.02 -3.37
CA LEU A 15 6.13 10.81 -4.12
C LEU A 15 5.95 11.84 -5.22
N LEU A 16 6.07 13.12 -4.91
CA LEU A 16 5.90 14.22 -5.87
C LEU A 16 6.96 14.24 -6.96
N ASP A 17 8.17 13.73 -6.69
CA ASP A 17 9.25 13.64 -7.68
C ASP A 17 9.01 12.49 -8.69
N MET A 18 8.38 11.39 -8.26
CA MET A 18 8.17 10.22 -9.13
C MET A 18 6.87 10.27 -9.94
N LEU A 19 5.83 10.91 -9.42
CA LEU A 19 4.51 10.93 -10.05
C LEU A 19 4.49 11.59 -11.44
N PRO A 20 5.16 12.72 -11.70
CA PRO A 20 5.11 13.38 -13.02
C PRO A 20 5.55 12.46 -14.15
N GLU A 21 6.64 11.73 -13.96
CA GLU A 21 7.14 10.78 -14.96
C GLU A 21 6.18 9.61 -15.17
N ALA A 22 5.65 9.06 -14.09
CA ALA A 22 4.71 7.95 -14.16
C ALA A 22 3.42 8.34 -14.89
N ILE A 23 2.83 9.48 -14.54
CA ILE A 23 1.60 9.97 -15.17
C ILE A 23 1.83 10.37 -16.63
N ALA A 24 2.97 10.99 -16.95
CA ALA A 24 3.34 11.32 -18.33
C ALA A 24 3.46 10.08 -19.24
N LYS A 25 3.86 8.93 -18.66
CA LYS A 25 3.88 7.61 -19.33
C LYS A 25 2.49 6.95 -19.41
N GLY A 26 1.43 7.64 -18.98
CA GLY A 26 0.07 7.11 -18.98
C GLY A 26 -0.18 6.05 -17.91
N ARG A 27 0.65 5.99 -16.87
CA ARG A 27 0.46 5.07 -15.75
C ARG A 27 -0.63 5.55 -14.82
N ARG A 28 -1.31 4.60 -14.20
CA ARG A 28 -2.39 4.87 -13.25
C ARG A 28 -2.03 4.26 -11.89
N VAL A 29 -2.20 5.07 -10.86
CA VAL A 29 -1.58 4.83 -9.55
C VAL A 29 -2.63 4.51 -8.50
N LEU A 30 -2.42 3.43 -7.74
CA LEU A 30 -3.06 3.21 -6.44
C LEU A 30 -2.09 3.69 -5.35
N LEU A 31 -2.54 4.58 -4.50
CA LEU A 31 -1.77 5.10 -3.38
C LEU A 31 -2.41 4.65 -2.07
N PHE A 32 -1.73 3.79 -1.34
CA PHE A 32 -2.19 3.27 -0.06
C PHE A 32 -1.48 3.96 1.11
N SER A 33 -2.24 4.28 2.16
CA SER A 33 -1.72 4.69 3.45
C SER A 33 -2.55 4.08 4.59
N ALA A 34 -1.90 3.78 5.71
CA ALA A 34 -2.57 3.37 6.93
C ALA A 34 -3.32 4.53 7.62
N PHE A 35 -2.92 5.78 7.33
CA PHE A 35 -3.43 6.98 7.97
C PHE A 35 -4.32 7.80 7.03
N THR A 36 -5.61 7.85 7.34
CA THR A 36 -6.59 8.63 6.55
C THR A 36 -6.30 10.14 6.58
N SER A 37 -5.76 10.65 7.68
CA SER A 37 -5.32 12.05 7.78
C SER A 37 -4.22 12.38 6.77
N MET A 38 -3.26 11.47 6.59
CA MET A 38 -2.20 11.62 5.61
C MET A 38 -2.74 11.58 4.18
N LEU A 39 -3.65 10.64 3.89
CA LEU A 39 -4.30 10.57 2.57
C LEU A 39 -5.05 11.85 2.21
N LYS A 40 -5.71 12.50 3.18
CA LYS A 40 -6.40 13.78 2.96
C LYS A 40 -5.42 14.92 2.64
N ILE A 41 -4.26 14.95 3.30
CA ILE A 41 -3.19 15.91 3.01
C ILE A 41 -2.64 15.68 1.61
N LEU A 42 -2.29 14.43 1.29
CA LEU A 42 -1.78 14.06 -0.02
C LEU A 42 -2.76 14.35 -1.14
N ARG A 43 -4.05 14.04 -0.94
CA ARG A 43 -5.09 14.36 -1.90
C ARG A 43 -5.10 15.84 -2.24
N ARG A 44 -5.13 16.71 -1.21
CA ARG A 44 -5.14 18.16 -1.40
C ARG A 44 -3.94 18.64 -2.21
N GLU A 45 -2.73 18.18 -1.87
CA GLU A 45 -1.52 18.56 -2.58
C GLU A 45 -1.49 18.05 -4.02
N LEU A 46 -1.99 16.84 -4.27
CA LEU A 46 -2.09 16.27 -5.62
C LEU A 46 -3.14 16.99 -6.46
N ASP A 47 -4.30 17.33 -5.88
CA ASP A 47 -5.33 18.12 -6.54
C ASP A 47 -4.81 19.54 -6.87
N ASP A 48 -4.09 20.18 -5.94
CA ASP A 48 -3.45 21.49 -6.13
C ASP A 48 -2.36 21.44 -7.22
N ALA A 49 -1.69 20.30 -7.40
CA ALA A 49 -0.72 20.05 -8.45
C ALA A 49 -1.37 19.71 -9.82
N GLY A 50 -2.70 19.62 -9.88
CA GLY A 50 -3.46 19.39 -11.12
C GLY A 50 -3.68 17.92 -11.48
N TYR A 51 -3.43 16.98 -10.57
CA TYR A 51 -3.74 15.58 -10.81
C TYR A 51 -5.23 15.28 -10.56
N GLU A 52 -5.80 14.40 -11.38
CA GLU A 52 -7.14 13.88 -11.15
C GLU A 52 -7.10 12.78 -10.09
N THR A 53 -7.56 13.09 -8.87
CA THR A 53 -7.54 12.14 -7.77
C THR A 53 -8.91 11.55 -7.46
N MET A 54 -8.90 10.29 -7.02
CA MET A 54 -10.05 9.63 -6.37
C MET A 54 -9.65 9.27 -4.93
N TYR A 55 -10.62 9.22 -4.03
CA TYR A 55 -10.35 8.98 -2.61
C TYR A 55 -11.37 8.01 -2.01
N LEU A 56 -10.86 7.00 -1.28
CA LEU A 56 -11.67 5.98 -0.62
C LEU A 56 -11.10 5.65 0.76
N ASP A 57 -11.94 5.67 1.78
CA ASP A 57 -11.61 5.26 3.14
C ASP A 57 -12.67 4.35 3.77
N GLY A 58 -12.54 4.08 5.08
CA GLY A 58 -13.44 3.23 5.83
C GLY A 58 -14.88 3.74 5.90
N ASP A 59 -15.08 5.05 5.80
CA ASP A 59 -16.40 5.70 5.89
C ASP A 59 -17.15 5.71 4.55
N THR A 60 -16.46 5.37 3.46
CA THR A 60 -17.07 5.29 2.13
C THR A 60 -18.07 4.12 2.08
N PRO A 61 -19.35 4.35 1.72
CA PRO A 61 -20.35 3.30 1.62
C PRO A 61 -19.97 2.20 0.63
N ALA A 62 -20.36 0.95 0.91
CA ALA A 62 -19.94 -0.22 0.11
C ALA A 62 -20.32 -0.09 -1.38
N GLN A 63 -21.53 0.38 -1.68
CA GLN A 63 -21.98 0.60 -3.06
C GLN A 63 -21.10 1.65 -3.75
N ARG A 64 -20.80 2.75 -3.08
CA ARG A 64 -19.96 3.81 -3.64
C ARG A 64 -18.52 3.33 -3.92
N ARG A 65 -17.99 2.42 -3.10
CA ARG A 65 -16.67 1.81 -3.36
C ARG A 65 -16.63 1.04 -4.67
N VAL A 66 -17.69 0.27 -4.96
CA VAL A 66 -17.81 -0.49 -6.22
C VAL A 66 -17.89 0.46 -7.41
N GLU A 67 -18.75 1.47 -7.35
CA GLU A 67 -18.87 2.48 -8.39
C GLU A 67 -17.55 3.19 -8.68
N MET A 68 -16.82 3.57 -7.63
CA MET A 68 -15.51 4.22 -7.78
C MET A 68 -14.47 3.28 -8.40
N ALA A 69 -14.47 2.01 -8.04
CA ALA A 69 -13.59 1.02 -8.65
C ALA A 69 -13.89 0.84 -10.15
N GLU A 70 -15.17 0.78 -10.53
CA GLU A 70 -15.60 0.69 -11.93
C GLU A 70 -15.20 1.95 -12.71
N GLN A 71 -15.45 3.14 -12.15
CA GLN A 71 -15.03 4.42 -12.75
C GLN A 71 -13.52 4.48 -12.96
N PHE A 72 -12.75 4.06 -11.96
CA PHE A 72 -11.31 4.01 -12.08
C PHE A 72 -10.87 3.01 -13.15
N ASN A 73 -11.42 1.81 -13.19
CA ASN A 73 -11.11 0.80 -14.21
C ASN A 73 -11.51 1.27 -15.62
N ALA A 74 -12.57 2.07 -15.74
CA ALA A 74 -13.02 2.68 -17.00
C ALA A 74 -12.14 3.86 -17.48
N GLY A 75 -11.13 4.26 -16.71
CA GLY A 75 -10.18 5.29 -17.11
C GLY A 75 -10.35 6.64 -16.41
N GLN A 76 -11.28 6.79 -15.48
CA GLN A 76 -11.45 8.01 -14.70
C GLN A 76 -10.41 8.10 -13.57
N GLY A 77 -9.88 9.29 -13.36
CA GLY A 77 -8.84 9.56 -12.36
C GLY A 77 -7.48 9.00 -12.75
N GLN A 78 -6.43 9.65 -12.30
CA GLN A 78 -5.04 9.25 -12.51
C GLN A 78 -4.47 8.54 -11.27
N ILE A 79 -4.86 9.02 -10.08
CA ILE A 79 -4.38 8.55 -8.79
C ILE A 79 -5.56 8.21 -7.89
N PHE A 80 -5.61 6.99 -7.39
CA PHE A 80 -6.64 6.56 -6.46
C PHE A 80 -6.03 6.36 -5.07
N LEU A 81 -6.34 7.27 -4.15
CA LEU A 81 -5.92 7.23 -2.76
C LEU A 81 -6.87 6.34 -1.95
N ILE A 82 -6.34 5.32 -1.30
CA ILE A 82 -7.15 4.31 -0.61
C ILE A 82 -6.56 4.06 0.78
N SER A 83 -7.38 4.12 1.82
CA SER A 83 -6.92 3.70 3.14
C SER A 83 -6.68 2.20 3.18
N LEU A 84 -5.60 1.77 3.83
CA LEU A 84 -5.18 0.37 3.88
C LEU A 84 -6.29 -0.53 4.47
N LYS A 85 -7.02 -0.01 5.47
CA LYS A 85 -8.17 -0.70 6.08
C LYS A 85 -9.33 -0.89 5.10
N ALA A 86 -9.63 0.12 4.28
CA ALA A 86 -10.70 0.06 3.29
C ALA A 86 -10.30 -0.79 2.06
N GLY A 87 -9.02 -0.86 1.74
CA GLY A 87 -8.48 -1.70 0.68
C GLY A 87 -8.75 -3.20 0.88
N GLY A 88 -9.02 -3.65 2.13
CA GLY A 88 -9.37 -5.03 2.45
C GLY A 88 -10.72 -5.54 1.89
N THR A 89 -11.55 -4.70 1.31
CA THR A 89 -12.96 -4.99 0.97
C THR A 89 -13.22 -5.63 -0.40
N GLY A 90 -12.28 -6.36 -0.97
CA GLY A 90 -12.55 -7.17 -2.17
C GLY A 90 -12.65 -6.41 -3.50
N LEU A 91 -12.31 -5.12 -3.55
CA LEU A 91 -12.36 -4.31 -4.76
C LEU A 91 -11.44 -4.85 -5.87
N ASN A 92 -11.90 -4.76 -7.10
CA ASN A 92 -11.12 -5.07 -8.28
C ASN A 92 -10.61 -3.76 -8.90
N LEU A 93 -9.28 -3.54 -8.90
CA LEU A 93 -8.65 -2.29 -9.32
C LEU A 93 -7.62 -2.52 -10.44
N THR A 94 -8.00 -3.33 -11.43
CA THR A 94 -7.16 -3.69 -12.58
C THR A 94 -6.85 -2.52 -13.53
N GLY A 95 -7.49 -1.38 -13.34
CA GLY A 95 -7.18 -0.15 -14.07
C GLY A 95 -5.83 0.47 -13.69
N ALA A 96 -5.20 0.05 -12.58
CA ALA A 96 -3.89 0.53 -12.16
C ALA A 96 -2.77 -0.40 -12.61
N ASP A 97 -1.62 0.18 -12.91
CA ASP A 97 -0.36 -0.52 -13.18
C ASP A 97 0.80 -0.09 -12.28
N MET A 98 0.53 0.80 -11.33
CA MET A 98 1.46 1.20 -10.28
C MET A 98 0.76 1.22 -8.93
N VAL A 99 1.37 0.59 -7.94
CA VAL A 99 0.91 0.57 -6.54
C VAL A 99 1.98 1.20 -5.67
N ILE A 100 1.61 2.20 -4.89
CA ILE A 100 2.50 2.90 -3.96
C ILE A 100 1.98 2.72 -2.54
N HIS A 101 2.79 2.12 -1.67
CA HIS A 101 2.59 2.14 -0.22
C HIS A 101 3.34 3.34 0.34
N TYR A 102 2.59 4.36 0.78
CA TYR A 102 3.14 5.63 1.23
C TYR A 102 3.85 5.52 2.57
N ASP A 103 3.27 4.75 3.48
CA ASP A 103 3.82 4.45 4.79
C ASP A 103 3.94 2.93 4.99
N PRO A 104 5.05 2.42 5.51
CA PRO A 104 5.18 1.00 5.77
C PRO A 104 4.24 0.59 6.92
N TRP A 105 3.58 -0.54 6.74
CA TRP A 105 2.69 -1.11 7.75
C TRP A 105 3.33 -2.33 8.40
N TRP A 106 3.19 -2.46 9.71
CA TRP A 106 3.75 -3.57 10.48
C TRP A 106 3.20 -4.95 10.07
N ASN A 107 2.05 -4.99 9.38
CA ASN A 107 1.46 -6.22 8.88
C ASN A 107 1.60 -6.34 7.35
N PRO A 108 2.60 -7.07 6.84
CA PRO A 108 2.83 -7.24 5.41
C PRO A 108 1.63 -7.85 4.67
N ALA A 109 0.86 -8.72 5.35
CA ALA A 109 -0.31 -9.34 4.75
C ALA A 109 -1.38 -8.31 4.34
N ALA A 110 -1.52 -7.21 5.08
CA ALA A 110 -2.43 -6.13 4.71
C ALA A 110 -1.95 -5.36 3.47
N GLU A 111 -0.63 -5.14 3.33
CA GLU A 111 -0.05 -4.52 2.14
C GLU A 111 -0.15 -5.44 0.93
N ASP A 112 0.17 -6.71 1.08
CA ASP A 112 0.05 -7.71 0.01
C ASP A 112 -1.41 -7.82 -0.45
N GLN A 113 -2.38 -7.86 0.48
CA GLN A 113 -3.80 -7.86 0.16
C GLN A 113 -4.22 -6.60 -0.60
N ALA A 114 -3.71 -5.43 -0.24
CA ALA A 114 -3.98 -4.19 -0.97
C ALA A 114 -3.37 -4.22 -2.38
N THR A 115 -2.15 -4.72 -2.52
CA THR A 115 -1.46 -4.90 -3.80
C THR A 115 -2.20 -5.87 -4.72
N ASP A 116 -2.74 -6.95 -4.19
CA ASP A 116 -3.51 -7.97 -4.93
C ASP A 116 -4.78 -7.41 -5.60
N ARG A 117 -5.23 -6.20 -5.23
CA ARG A 117 -6.33 -5.52 -5.91
C ARG A 117 -6.00 -5.15 -7.36
N ALA A 118 -4.74 -4.83 -7.63
CA ALA A 118 -4.24 -4.54 -8.97
C ALA A 118 -3.86 -5.82 -9.74
N TYR A 119 -3.48 -6.90 -9.06
CA TYR A 119 -3.06 -8.18 -9.65
C TYR A 119 -4.20 -9.18 -9.92
N ARG A 120 -5.41 -8.73 -10.07
CA ARG A 120 -6.56 -9.63 -10.31
C ARG A 120 -6.72 -10.03 -11.78
N ILE A 121 -7.59 -11.04 -11.98
CA ILE A 121 -8.04 -11.47 -13.32
C ILE A 121 -8.58 -10.25 -14.08
N GLY A 122 -8.05 -10.02 -15.28
CA GLY A 122 -8.33 -8.83 -16.10
C GLY A 122 -7.20 -7.81 -16.14
N GLN A 123 -6.14 -7.97 -15.34
CA GLN A 123 -4.94 -7.16 -15.44
C GLN A 123 -4.11 -7.57 -16.67
N THR A 124 -3.92 -6.62 -17.58
CA THR A 124 -3.16 -6.82 -18.82
C THR A 124 -1.79 -6.18 -18.82
N ARG A 125 -1.51 -5.36 -17.79
CA ARG A 125 -0.25 -4.61 -17.66
C ARG A 125 0.60 -5.18 -16.52
N LYS A 126 1.92 -5.01 -16.64
CA LYS A 126 2.83 -5.29 -15.53
C LYS A 126 2.60 -4.26 -14.42
N VAL A 127 2.25 -4.74 -13.23
CA VAL A 127 2.06 -3.90 -12.06
C VAL A 127 3.41 -3.70 -11.36
N GLU A 128 3.76 -2.45 -11.11
CA GLU A 128 4.93 -2.07 -10.31
C GLU A 128 4.49 -1.70 -8.90
N VAL A 129 5.16 -2.24 -7.90
CA VAL A 129 4.88 -1.98 -6.49
C VAL A 129 6.04 -1.24 -5.86
N ILE A 130 5.76 -0.07 -5.31
CA ILE A 130 6.74 0.80 -4.65
C ILE A 130 6.35 0.97 -3.19
N ARG A 131 7.32 0.78 -2.29
CA ARG A 131 7.20 1.08 -0.87
C ARG A 131 8.12 2.24 -0.54
N LEU A 132 7.56 3.34 -0.02
CA LEU A 132 8.36 4.46 0.45
C LEU A 132 8.87 4.15 1.85
N VAL A 133 10.18 4.08 2.01
CA VAL A 133 10.85 3.77 3.29
C VAL A 133 11.97 4.78 3.52
N THR A 134 12.02 5.37 4.72
CA THR A 134 13.13 6.25 5.08
C THR A 134 14.31 5.41 5.56
N HIS A 135 15.46 5.64 4.95
CA HIS A 135 16.70 4.93 5.32
C HIS A 135 17.11 5.24 6.77
N ALA A 136 17.59 4.21 7.49
CA ALA A 136 18.03 4.29 8.89
C ALA A 136 16.94 4.78 9.89
N SER A 137 15.68 4.50 9.63
CA SER A 137 14.54 4.90 10.46
C SER A 137 13.87 3.71 11.16
N ILE A 138 12.94 4.02 12.07
CA ILE A 138 12.07 3.00 12.70
C ILE A 138 11.26 2.26 11.65
N GLU A 139 10.85 2.92 10.56
CA GLU A 139 10.10 2.30 9.46
C GLU A 139 10.91 1.21 8.76
N GLU A 140 12.22 1.39 8.57
CA GLU A 140 13.09 0.35 8.02
C GLU A 140 13.11 -0.89 8.92
N GLN A 141 13.15 -0.68 10.25
CA GLN A 141 13.04 -1.78 11.23
C GLN A 141 11.67 -2.46 11.18
N VAL A 142 10.59 -1.70 11.02
CA VAL A 142 9.23 -2.24 10.87
C VAL A 142 9.10 -3.09 9.60
N VAL A 143 9.65 -2.62 8.48
CA VAL A 143 9.68 -3.39 7.22
C VAL A 143 10.49 -4.68 7.39
N ALA A 144 11.67 -4.60 8.02
CA ALA A 144 12.51 -5.78 8.28
C ALA A 144 11.81 -6.79 9.20
N LEU A 145 11.11 -6.32 10.24
CA LEU A 145 10.32 -7.17 11.14
C LEU A 145 9.17 -7.84 10.39
N GLY A 146 8.48 -7.09 9.53
CA GLY A 146 7.40 -7.61 8.70
C GLY A 146 7.88 -8.71 7.74
N GLN A 147 9.03 -8.50 7.09
CA GLN A 147 9.63 -9.51 6.20
C GLN A 147 10.05 -10.77 6.94
N ARG A 148 10.64 -10.64 8.15
CA ARG A 148 10.96 -11.78 9.02
C ARG A 148 9.71 -12.56 9.42
N LYS A 149 8.64 -11.86 9.78
CA LYS A 149 7.35 -12.46 10.10
C LYS A 149 6.79 -13.25 8.92
N LYS A 150 6.81 -12.68 7.72
CA LYS A 150 6.36 -13.35 6.49
C LYS A 150 7.19 -14.60 6.20
N ALA A 151 8.52 -14.51 6.26
CA ALA A 151 9.42 -15.64 6.05
C ALA A 151 9.15 -16.78 7.04
N LEU A 152 8.86 -16.47 8.30
CA LEU A 152 8.47 -17.46 9.30
C LEU A 152 7.13 -18.12 8.97
N PHE A 153 6.13 -17.36 8.53
CA PHE A 153 4.86 -17.90 8.08
C PHE A 153 5.03 -18.84 6.88
N ASP A 154 5.82 -18.42 5.89
CA ASP A 154 6.08 -19.22 4.68
C ASP A 154 6.84 -20.52 5.00
N GLN A 155 7.68 -20.51 6.04
CA GLN A 155 8.38 -21.73 6.54
C GLN A 155 7.44 -22.66 7.31
N LEU A 156 6.46 -22.11 8.04
CA LEU A 156 5.50 -22.87 8.84
C LEU A 156 4.35 -23.45 8.01
N ILE A 157 4.00 -22.80 6.89
CA ILE A 157 2.92 -23.22 5.99
C ILE A 157 3.54 -23.84 4.72
N LYS A 158 4.19 -24.99 4.87
CA LYS A 158 4.50 -25.82 3.71
C LYS A 158 3.22 -26.55 3.28
N PRO A 159 2.84 -26.52 2.00
CA PRO A 159 1.70 -27.28 1.51
C PRO A 159 1.93 -28.78 1.75
N GLY A 160 1.18 -29.37 2.68
CA GLY A 160 1.20 -30.82 2.92
C GLY A 160 1.62 -31.27 4.32
N GLU A 161 2.04 -30.41 5.21
CA GLU A 161 2.33 -30.79 6.60
C GLU A 161 1.35 -30.13 7.58
N SER A 162 0.71 -30.97 8.41
CA SER A 162 -0.20 -30.52 9.45
C SER A 162 0.55 -29.70 10.51
N MET A 163 -0.05 -28.61 10.95
CA MET A 163 0.44 -27.64 11.94
C MET A 163 0.58 -28.22 13.37
N VAL A 164 1.07 -29.43 13.54
CA VAL A 164 1.31 -30.00 14.88
C VAL A 164 2.60 -30.81 14.84
N GLY A 165 3.68 -30.16 15.20
CA GLY A 165 4.93 -30.88 15.44
C GLY A 165 6.14 -29.99 15.57
N GLY A 166 6.42 -29.44 16.77
CA GLY A 166 7.77 -29.39 17.20
C GLY A 166 8.46 -28.07 17.51
N LEU A 167 7.77 -26.94 17.60
CA LEU A 167 8.38 -25.76 18.21
C LEU A 167 7.91 -25.66 19.69
N SER A 168 8.85 -25.77 20.62
CA SER A 168 8.60 -25.52 22.02
C SER A 168 8.27 -24.04 22.25
N PRO A 169 7.52 -23.67 23.31
CA PRO A 169 7.28 -22.28 23.68
C PRO A 169 8.55 -21.44 23.84
N GLN A 170 9.68 -22.08 24.18
CA GLN A 170 10.98 -21.45 24.33
C GLN A 170 11.62 -21.12 22.98
N GLU A 171 11.46 -21.98 21.98
CA GLU A 171 11.92 -21.70 20.61
C GLU A 171 11.10 -20.59 19.96
N ILE A 172 9.78 -20.55 20.22
CA ILE A 172 8.93 -19.45 19.78
C ILE A 172 9.36 -18.12 20.43
N MET A 173 9.68 -18.12 21.73
CA MET A 173 10.13 -16.92 22.43
C MET A 173 11.50 -16.44 21.94
N SER A 174 12.41 -17.31 21.53
CA SER A 174 13.72 -16.95 21.00
C SER A 174 13.67 -16.31 19.61
N LEU A 175 12.57 -16.46 18.89
CA LEU A 175 12.35 -15.83 17.58
C LEU A 175 11.95 -14.35 17.68
N PHE A 176 11.64 -13.88 18.91
CA PHE A 176 11.21 -12.51 19.18
C PHE A 176 12.23 -11.69 19.99
N GLN A 177 13.42 -12.23 20.25
CA GLN A 177 14.58 -11.53 20.79
C GLN A 177 15.56 -11.25 19.65
#